data_ac055312a911334ea3a53fd57cefe819
#
_entry.id   ac055312a911334ea3a53fd57cefe819
#
_cell.length_a   1.000
_cell.length_b   1.000
_cell.length_c   1.000
_cell.angle_alpha   90.00
_cell.angle_beta   90.00
_cell.angle_gamma   90.00
#
_symmetry.space_group_name_H-M   'P 1'
#
loop_
_entity.id
_entity.type
_entity.pdbx_description
1 polymer ?
#
loop_
_entity_poly.entity_id
_entity_poly.type
_entity_poly.pdbx_seq_one_letter_code
_entity_poly.pdbx_strand_id
1 'polypeptide(L)'
;MKSVYKIPQKIKGLTDKRQRKSIPLFNIVMPTLIFLMLQYDSFHTVFSAPECMSKRLKNCIQGRIPRVDAVRDLLSRIDPGEIYRIHEETIDTMKRNRVFREGTIGGYVVAGIDGVELFSSTKKSCPECLNRKTQSGQTEWFHRSVVCMTVGKAPHVILGQEMLKPKDGSGKDEGELTGGKRLIERLRKRHGHFADVIVADALYLNAPFINTLKENGLEGVIRLKDERRILFQDAEGLFNRGEGKKKAFQKGKKKAEVWDLSGFEIPNCPYSLRVVRYHETWEEKGKNKERWMWLVTTLEEAGYEVLWEMMNHRWDIEENGFHQLKTYYHAKHCYCHGATEVIWNLLIIGFNMREIYLYRRIHSFIKRGISRKSVSRIFCDDLQTEKVKNILYEESG
;
A
#
# COMPACT_ATOMS: atom_id res chain seq x y z
N MET A 1 18.77 5.68 5.38
CA MET A 1 17.84 6.18 6.39
C MET A 1 18.37 7.39 7.15
N LYS A 2 19.57 7.34 7.77
CA LYS A 2 20.10 8.45 8.61
C LYS A 2 20.34 9.74 7.81
N SER A 3 21.04 9.70 6.70
CA SER A 3 21.48 10.90 5.97
C SER A 3 20.39 11.54 5.09
N VAL A 4 19.70 10.76 4.29
CA VAL A 4 18.75 11.29 3.28
C VAL A 4 17.37 11.54 3.89
N TYR A 5 16.79 10.54 4.56
CA TYR A 5 15.42 10.61 5.07
C TYR A 5 15.32 11.14 6.50
N LYS A 6 16.43 11.24 7.21
CA LYS A 6 16.54 11.76 8.59
C LYS A 6 15.54 11.10 9.57
N ILE A 7 15.18 9.83 9.36
CA ILE A 7 14.17 9.11 10.16
C ILE A 7 14.48 9.16 11.67
N PRO A 8 15.74 8.89 12.13
CA PRO A 8 16.04 8.97 13.56
C PRO A 8 15.80 10.35 14.16
N GLN A 9 16.13 11.43 13.43
CA GLN A 9 15.90 12.81 13.88
C GLN A 9 14.40 13.12 14.00
N LYS A 10 13.61 12.69 13.03
CA LYS A 10 12.16 12.86 13.03
C LYS A 10 11.51 12.11 14.20
N ILE A 11 11.93 10.87 14.47
CA ILE A 11 11.45 10.10 15.62
C ILE A 11 11.85 10.78 16.96
N LYS A 12 13.03 11.38 17.05
CA LYS A 12 13.44 12.16 18.24
C LYS A 12 12.57 13.40 18.46
N GLY A 13 12.00 13.96 17.41
CA GLY A 13 11.10 15.11 17.45
C GLY A 13 9.63 14.79 17.82
N LEU A 14 9.29 13.50 18.06
CA LEU A 14 7.94 13.13 18.49
C LEU A 14 7.61 13.72 19.87
N THR A 15 6.36 14.17 20.02
CA THR A 15 5.85 14.74 21.27
C THR A 15 5.61 13.65 22.31
N ASP A 16 6.25 13.77 23.44
CA ASP A 16 6.06 12.87 24.57
C ASP A 16 5.15 13.55 25.64
N LYS A 17 3.87 13.19 25.64
CA LYS A 17 2.86 13.72 26.55
C LYS A 17 2.87 13.06 27.94
N ARG A 18 3.78 12.14 28.23
CA ARG A 18 3.84 11.43 29.50
C ARG A 18 4.37 12.32 30.61
N GLN A 19 3.81 12.17 31.81
CA GLN A 19 4.33 12.85 33.01
C GLN A 19 5.69 12.27 33.45
N ARG A 20 5.83 10.92 33.45
CA ARG A 20 7.07 10.22 33.78
C ARG A 20 7.72 9.65 32.51
N LYS A 21 8.90 10.15 32.17
CA LYS A 21 9.62 9.80 30.93
C LYS A 21 10.84 8.91 31.21
N SER A 22 10.65 7.83 31.97
CA SER A 22 11.74 6.91 32.33
C SER A 22 12.41 6.24 31.11
N ILE A 23 11.68 6.07 30.02
CA ILE A 23 12.19 5.54 28.76
C ILE A 23 11.86 6.55 27.65
N PRO A 24 12.88 7.09 26.92
CA PRO A 24 12.63 8.01 25.80
C PRO A 24 11.79 7.35 24.70
N LEU A 25 10.86 8.09 24.07
CA LEU A 25 10.04 7.59 22.96
C LEU A 25 10.90 7.04 21.81
N PHE A 26 12.05 7.66 21.57
CA PHE A 26 12.99 7.19 20.56
C PHE A 26 13.41 5.72 20.77
N ASN A 27 13.60 5.31 22.04
CA ASN A 27 14.01 3.94 22.38
C ASN A 27 12.88 2.91 22.25
N ILE A 28 11.68 3.36 21.91
CA ILE A 28 10.51 2.51 21.64
C ILE A 28 10.21 2.51 20.14
N VAL A 29 10.04 3.69 19.57
CA VAL A 29 9.58 3.84 18.18
C VAL A 29 10.68 3.40 17.19
N MET A 30 11.95 3.74 17.45
CA MET A 30 13.03 3.38 16.53
C MET A 30 13.28 1.86 16.47
N PRO A 31 13.37 1.12 17.59
CA PRO A 31 13.44 -0.34 17.54
C PRO A 31 12.22 -0.95 16.88
N THR A 32 11.01 -0.51 17.26
CA THR A 32 9.78 -1.01 16.66
C THR A 32 9.80 -0.85 15.14
N LEU A 33 10.17 0.32 14.62
CA LEU A 33 10.32 0.53 13.18
C LEU A 33 11.35 -0.40 12.54
N ILE A 34 12.53 -0.58 13.18
CA ILE A 34 13.56 -1.49 12.67
C ILE A 34 13.03 -2.92 12.59
N PHE A 35 12.32 -3.40 13.61
CA PHE A 35 11.80 -4.76 13.65
C PHE A 35 10.70 -4.98 12.62
N LEU A 36 9.77 -4.04 12.49
CA LEU A 36 8.75 -4.10 11.45
C LEU A 36 9.39 -4.07 10.05
N MET A 37 10.40 -3.23 9.83
CA MET A 37 11.14 -3.18 8.57
C MET A 37 11.89 -4.49 8.27
N LEU A 38 12.37 -5.19 9.29
CA LEU A 38 13.07 -6.47 9.18
C LEU A 38 12.11 -7.67 9.18
N GLN A 39 10.80 -7.42 9.24
CA GLN A 39 9.78 -8.45 9.09
C GLN A 39 9.69 -9.43 10.27
N TYR A 40 9.95 -8.97 11.50
CA TYR A 40 9.68 -9.77 12.69
C TYR A 40 8.18 -9.89 12.94
N ASP A 41 7.75 -11.08 13.33
CA ASP A 41 6.35 -11.45 13.50
C ASP A 41 5.75 -11.08 14.87
N SER A 42 6.58 -10.82 15.87
CA SER A 42 6.13 -10.54 17.22
C SER A 42 7.04 -9.60 17.99
N PHE A 43 6.44 -8.72 18.79
CA PHE A 43 7.19 -7.92 19.76
C PHE A 43 7.85 -8.78 20.84
N HIS A 44 7.27 -9.93 21.18
CA HIS A 44 7.87 -10.86 22.14
C HIS A 44 9.21 -11.38 21.65
N THR A 45 9.32 -11.82 20.41
CA THR A 45 10.55 -12.34 19.81
C THR A 45 11.72 -11.38 19.98
N VAL A 46 11.44 -10.08 20.00
CA VAL A 46 12.47 -9.06 19.99
C VAL A 46 12.72 -8.44 21.37
N PHE A 47 11.65 -8.10 22.08
CA PHE A 47 11.76 -7.36 23.35
C PHE A 47 11.92 -8.27 24.56
N SER A 48 11.77 -9.60 24.43
CA SER A 48 11.92 -10.57 25.53
C SER A 48 13.37 -10.94 25.82
N ALA A 49 14.27 -10.82 24.84
CA ALA A 49 15.68 -11.19 24.98
C ALA A 49 16.62 -10.03 24.54
N PRO A 50 16.63 -8.90 25.25
CA PRO A 50 17.43 -7.74 24.88
C PRO A 50 18.94 -8.01 24.92
N GLU A 51 19.40 -9.02 25.66
CA GLU A 51 20.77 -9.50 25.68
C GLU A 51 21.23 -10.11 24.35
N CYS A 52 20.31 -10.68 23.58
CA CYS A 52 20.60 -11.28 22.27
C CYS A 52 20.77 -10.24 21.15
N MET A 53 20.57 -8.96 21.43
CA MET A 53 20.74 -7.90 20.44
C MET A 53 22.22 -7.56 20.22
N SER A 54 22.60 -7.45 18.94
CA SER A 54 23.96 -7.07 18.59
C SER A 54 24.34 -5.67 19.08
N LYS A 55 25.63 -5.42 19.24
CA LYS A 55 26.19 -4.11 19.58
C LYS A 55 25.73 -3.02 18.58
N ARG A 56 25.56 -3.39 17.28
CA ARG A 56 25.07 -2.47 16.25
C ARG A 56 23.64 -2.00 16.53
N LEU A 57 22.74 -2.90 16.93
CA LEU A 57 21.36 -2.57 17.28
C LEU A 57 21.30 -1.76 18.57
N LYS A 58 22.06 -2.16 19.61
CA LYS A 58 22.17 -1.40 20.86
C LYS A 58 22.65 0.04 20.62
N ASN A 59 23.58 0.24 19.71
CA ASN A 59 24.04 1.58 19.32
C ASN A 59 22.97 2.40 18.57
N CYS A 60 22.01 1.75 17.92
CA CYS A 60 20.87 2.45 17.31
C CYS A 60 19.80 2.85 18.33
N ILE A 61 19.72 2.19 19.48
CA ILE A 61 18.65 2.33 20.49
C ILE A 61 19.14 3.18 21.67
N GLN A 62 20.18 3.75 21.82
CA GLN A 62 20.63 4.69 22.85
C GLN A 62 19.96 4.49 24.24
N GLY A 63 20.29 3.41 24.95
CA GLY A 63 19.82 3.20 26.32
C GLY A 63 19.13 1.85 26.56
N ARG A 64 18.32 1.79 27.63
CA ARG A 64 17.65 0.56 28.05
C ARG A 64 16.55 0.17 27.07
N ILE A 65 16.51 -1.10 26.68
CA ILE A 65 15.45 -1.70 25.87
C ILE A 65 14.21 -1.92 26.76
N PRO A 66 13.05 -1.42 26.36
CA PRO A 66 11.82 -1.59 27.14
C PRO A 66 11.30 -3.03 27.06
N ARG A 67 10.52 -3.44 28.08
CA ARG A 67 9.75 -4.69 28.03
C ARG A 67 8.55 -4.54 27.09
N VAL A 68 8.02 -5.66 26.59
CA VAL A 68 6.91 -5.70 25.60
C VAL A 68 5.70 -4.90 26.06
N ASP A 69 5.29 -5.01 27.33
CA ASP A 69 4.13 -4.30 27.86
C ASP A 69 4.34 -2.78 27.85
N ALA A 70 5.56 -2.33 28.20
CA ALA A 70 5.92 -0.91 28.10
C ALA A 70 5.88 -0.41 26.64
N VAL A 71 6.32 -1.25 25.68
CA VAL A 71 6.24 -0.91 24.25
C VAL A 71 4.79 -0.70 23.82
N ARG A 72 3.90 -1.64 24.18
CA ARG A 72 2.48 -1.59 23.83
C ARG A 72 1.78 -0.37 24.46
N ASP A 73 1.98 -0.16 25.76
CA ASP A 73 1.41 0.99 26.47
C ASP A 73 1.87 2.32 25.86
N LEU A 74 3.16 2.42 25.54
CA LEU A 74 3.69 3.67 25.00
C LEU A 74 3.29 3.94 23.55
N LEU A 75 3.24 2.91 22.71
CA LEU A 75 2.73 3.05 21.34
C LEU A 75 1.26 3.48 21.30
N SER A 76 0.43 3.01 22.25
CA SER A 76 -0.98 3.40 22.33
C SER A 76 -1.23 4.85 22.75
N ARG A 77 -0.20 5.55 23.25
CA ARG A 77 -0.26 6.97 23.68
C ARG A 77 0.32 7.93 22.66
N ILE A 78 0.92 7.43 21.60
CA ILE A 78 1.45 8.25 20.49
C ILE A 78 0.29 8.71 19.63
N ASP A 79 0.30 9.98 19.24
CA ASP A 79 -0.61 10.50 18.22
C ASP A 79 -0.27 9.87 16.84
N PRO A 80 -1.19 9.09 16.24
CA PRO A 80 -0.97 8.51 14.92
C PRO A 80 -0.57 9.53 13.85
N GLY A 81 -1.10 10.75 13.94
CA GLY A 81 -0.80 11.85 13.02
C GLY A 81 0.67 12.27 13.05
N GLU A 82 1.36 12.16 14.19
CA GLU A 82 2.80 12.46 14.26
C GLU A 82 3.64 11.41 13.51
N ILE A 83 3.29 10.12 13.62
CA ILE A 83 3.94 9.06 12.84
C ILE A 83 3.61 9.20 11.35
N TYR A 84 2.34 9.51 11.04
CA TYR A 84 1.92 9.75 9.67
C TYR A 84 2.69 10.92 9.02
N ARG A 85 2.96 12.00 9.76
CA ARG A 85 3.78 13.13 9.29
C ARG A 85 5.20 12.69 8.92
N ILE A 86 5.81 11.76 9.67
CA ILE A 86 7.12 11.18 9.32
C ILE A 86 7.05 10.45 7.96
N HIS A 87 5.95 9.73 7.72
CA HIS A 87 5.69 9.10 6.43
C HIS A 87 5.57 10.13 5.31
N GLU A 88 4.73 11.16 5.46
CA GLU A 88 4.55 12.24 4.48
C GLU A 88 5.86 12.92 4.11
N GLU A 89 6.66 13.31 5.09
CA GLU A 89 7.98 13.93 4.87
C GLU A 89 8.98 12.99 4.17
N THR A 90 8.78 11.68 4.33
CA THR A 90 9.55 10.67 3.62
C THR A 90 9.18 10.65 2.14
N ILE A 91 7.88 10.73 1.81
CA ILE A 91 7.38 10.85 0.44
C ILE A 91 7.86 12.16 -0.21
N ASP A 92 7.81 13.28 0.50
CA ASP A 92 8.34 14.57 0.00
C ASP A 92 9.83 14.46 -0.36
N THR A 93 10.60 13.73 0.46
CA THR A 93 12.01 13.51 0.17
C THR A 93 12.22 12.63 -1.07
N MET A 94 11.39 11.62 -1.28
CA MET A 94 11.42 10.80 -2.50
C MET A 94 11.09 11.63 -3.75
N LYS A 95 10.07 12.49 -3.69
CA LYS A 95 9.70 13.40 -4.76
C LYS A 95 10.84 14.36 -5.10
N ARG A 96 11.43 15.03 -4.10
CA ARG A 96 12.60 15.92 -4.30
C ARG A 96 13.78 15.21 -4.95
N ASN A 97 13.99 13.93 -4.60
CA ASN A 97 15.02 13.09 -5.21
C ASN A 97 14.62 12.52 -6.58
N ARG A 98 13.49 12.96 -7.14
CA ARG A 98 13.00 12.60 -8.48
C ARG A 98 12.93 11.08 -8.69
N VAL A 99 12.47 10.32 -7.67
CA VAL A 99 12.41 8.85 -7.74
C VAL A 99 11.48 8.39 -8.87
N PHE A 100 10.44 9.16 -9.19
CA PHE A 100 9.45 8.85 -10.24
C PHE A 100 9.57 9.74 -11.49
N ARG A 101 10.77 10.29 -11.79
CA ARG A 101 10.98 11.25 -12.88
C ARG A 101 10.56 10.71 -14.25
N GLU A 102 10.76 9.43 -14.51
CA GLU A 102 10.47 8.78 -15.79
C GLU A 102 9.03 8.23 -15.87
N GLY A 103 8.21 8.52 -14.85
CA GLY A 103 6.93 7.84 -14.69
C GLY A 103 7.10 6.38 -14.28
N THR A 104 5.98 5.69 -14.10
CA THR A 104 5.94 4.27 -13.75
C THR A 104 5.37 3.40 -14.87
N ILE A 105 4.47 3.96 -15.71
CA ILE A 105 3.89 3.31 -16.88
C ILE A 105 3.69 4.36 -17.98
N GLY A 106 4.25 4.12 -19.16
CA GLY A 106 4.05 4.96 -20.35
C GLY A 106 4.43 6.45 -20.17
N GLY A 107 5.35 6.75 -19.26
CA GLY A 107 5.73 8.12 -18.91
C GLY A 107 4.90 8.76 -17.80
N TYR A 108 3.75 8.16 -17.42
CA TYR A 108 2.90 8.61 -16.33
C TYR A 108 3.35 8.05 -14.98
N VAL A 109 3.21 8.82 -13.93
CA VAL A 109 3.27 8.32 -12.55
C VAL A 109 1.90 7.75 -12.21
N VAL A 110 1.79 6.43 -12.18
CA VAL A 110 0.54 5.72 -11.94
C VAL A 110 0.51 5.17 -10.53
N ALA A 111 -0.59 5.39 -9.82
CA ALA A 111 -0.81 4.84 -8.49
C ALA A 111 -2.12 4.03 -8.44
N GLY A 112 -2.09 2.90 -7.76
CA GLY A 112 -3.27 2.10 -7.45
C GLY A 112 -3.88 2.55 -6.13
N ILE A 113 -5.21 2.49 -6.04
CA ILE A 113 -5.96 2.69 -4.79
C ILE A 113 -6.81 1.46 -4.51
N ASP A 114 -6.77 0.98 -3.26
CA ASP A 114 -7.56 -0.18 -2.84
C ASP A 114 -7.65 -0.28 -1.32
N GLY A 115 -8.62 -1.05 -0.80
CA GLY A 115 -8.83 -1.28 0.61
C GLY A 115 -8.07 -2.50 1.14
N VAL A 116 -7.52 -2.40 2.34
CA VAL A 116 -6.87 -3.51 3.04
C VAL A 116 -7.41 -3.69 4.44
N GLU A 117 -7.86 -4.90 4.75
CA GLU A 117 -8.21 -5.31 6.09
C GLU A 117 -6.94 -5.76 6.83
N LEU A 118 -6.70 -5.21 8.01
CA LEU A 118 -5.51 -5.48 8.81
C LEU A 118 -5.69 -6.77 9.61
N PHE A 119 -6.45 -6.70 10.70
CA PHE A 119 -6.79 -7.87 11.52
C PHE A 119 -8.23 -7.79 11.98
N SER A 120 -8.80 -8.93 12.39
CA SER A 120 -10.14 -9.00 12.97
C SER A 120 -10.16 -9.80 14.28
N SER A 121 -11.18 -9.59 15.09
CA SER A 121 -11.38 -10.29 16.37
C SER A 121 -12.86 -10.38 16.71
N THR A 122 -13.28 -11.55 17.20
CA THR A 122 -14.61 -11.74 17.82
C THR A 122 -14.59 -11.54 19.33
N LYS A 123 -13.40 -11.36 19.93
CA LYS A 123 -13.21 -11.28 21.39
C LYS A 123 -12.81 -9.89 21.90
N LYS A 124 -12.17 -9.09 21.07
CA LYS A 124 -11.62 -7.78 21.46
C LYS A 124 -12.05 -6.72 20.48
N SER A 125 -12.38 -5.54 21.00
CA SER A 125 -12.74 -4.35 20.23
C SER A 125 -12.05 -3.11 20.82
N CYS A 126 -12.01 -2.04 20.04
CA CYS A 126 -11.65 -0.69 20.48
C CYS A 126 -12.62 0.31 19.86
N PRO A 127 -12.62 1.60 20.29
CA PRO A 127 -13.52 2.62 19.74
C PRO A 127 -13.39 2.82 18.22
N GLU A 128 -12.22 2.57 17.67
CA GLU A 128 -11.91 2.74 16.24
C GLU A 128 -12.19 1.48 15.38
N CYS A 129 -12.76 0.42 15.97
CA CYS A 129 -13.09 -0.79 15.22
C CYS A 129 -14.35 -0.60 14.37
N LEU A 130 -14.27 -1.02 13.12
CA LEU A 130 -15.42 -1.36 12.30
C LEU A 130 -16.02 -2.68 12.79
N ASN A 131 -17.27 -2.96 12.46
CA ASN A 131 -17.90 -4.22 12.83
C ASN A 131 -18.77 -4.81 11.72
N ARG A 132 -18.89 -6.14 11.74
CA ARG A 132 -19.79 -6.90 10.87
C ARG A 132 -20.33 -8.12 11.58
N LYS A 133 -21.46 -8.65 11.10
CA LYS A 133 -21.95 -9.96 11.52
C LYS A 133 -21.29 -11.04 10.69
N THR A 134 -20.77 -12.07 11.35
CA THR A 134 -20.29 -13.29 10.70
C THR A 134 -21.48 -14.14 10.23
N GLN A 135 -21.25 -15.16 9.44
CA GLN A 135 -22.29 -16.12 9.04
C GLN A 135 -22.90 -16.85 10.23
N SER A 136 -22.15 -17.02 11.34
CA SER A 136 -22.63 -17.60 12.60
C SER A 136 -23.39 -16.59 13.49
N GLY A 137 -23.62 -15.36 13.05
CA GLY A 137 -24.32 -14.32 13.81
C GLY A 137 -23.46 -13.60 14.86
N GLN A 138 -22.21 -14.00 15.07
CA GLN A 138 -21.30 -13.32 15.99
C GLN A 138 -20.88 -11.95 15.44
N THR A 139 -20.61 -10.99 16.32
CA THR A 139 -20.01 -9.72 15.93
C THR A 139 -18.51 -9.89 15.79
N GLU A 140 -17.98 -9.54 14.62
CA GLU A 140 -16.55 -9.46 14.35
C GLU A 140 -16.16 -7.98 14.22
N TRP A 141 -15.16 -7.57 14.99
CA TRP A 141 -14.55 -6.24 14.95
C TRP A 141 -13.25 -6.29 14.15
N PHE A 142 -13.04 -5.32 13.30
CA PHE A 142 -11.87 -5.26 12.43
C PHE A 142 -11.41 -3.83 12.17
N HIS A 143 -10.19 -3.69 11.67
CA HIS A 143 -9.67 -2.42 11.15
C HIS A 143 -9.41 -2.54 9.66
N ARG A 144 -9.77 -1.50 8.92
CA ARG A 144 -9.56 -1.41 7.48
C ARG A 144 -8.96 -0.07 7.11
N SER A 145 -8.06 -0.07 6.15
CA SER A 145 -7.44 1.13 5.60
C SER A 145 -7.56 1.15 4.09
N VAL A 146 -7.76 2.33 3.50
CA VAL A 146 -7.56 2.54 2.06
C VAL A 146 -6.12 2.99 1.87
N VAL A 147 -5.46 2.43 0.87
CA VAL A 147 -4.04 2.67 0.55
C VAL A 147 -3.91 3.17 -0.88
N CYS A 148 -3.04 4.15 -1.08
CA CYS A 148 -2.61 4.59 -2.41
C CYS A 148 -1.13 4.24 -2.58
N MET A 149 -0.77 3.47 -3.63
CA MET A 149 0.58 2.97 -3.86
C MET A 149 0.96 3.10 -5.33
N THR A 150 2.21 3.47 -5.65
CA THR A 150 2.71 3.48 -7.03
C THR A 150 2.74 2.08 -7.62
N VAL A 151 2.31 1.94 -8.88
CA VAL A 151 2.25 0.68 -9.61
C VAL A 151 3.05 0.76 -10.92
N GLY A 152 3.37 -0.38 -11.51
CA GLY A 152 4.20 -0.45 -12.72
C GLY A 152 5.68 -0.64 -12.39
N LYS A 153 6.56 0.20 -12.91
CA LYS A 153 8.00 0.12 -12.63
C LYS A 153 8.32 0.40 -11.17
N ALA A 154 9.22 -0.39 -10.59
CA ALA A 154 9.73 -0.16 -9.23
C ALA A 154 10.39 1.22 -9.07
N PRO A 155 10.43 1.79 -7.86
CA PRO A 155 9.99 1.18 -6.60
C PRO A 155 8.47 1.27 -6.39
N HIS A 156 7.89 0.24 -5.75
CA HIS A 156 6.51 0.26 -5.30
C HIS A 156 6.44 0.95 -3.94
N VAL A 157 5.90 2.16 -3.92
CA VAL A 157 5.88 3.02 -2.72
C VAL A 157 4.45 3.33 -2.33
N ILE A 158 4.11 3.08 -1.08
CA ILE A 158 2.84 3.53 -0.49
C ILE A 158 2.94 5.04 -0.30
N LEU A 159 2.13 5.79 -1.04
CA LEU A 159 2.08 7.24 -1.00
C LEU A 159 1.29 7.75 0.19
N GLY A 160 0.26 7.02 0.59
CA GLY A 160 -0.55 7.31 1.77
C GLY A 160 -1.54 6.22 2.11
N GLN A 161 -2.12 6.36 3.28
CA GLN A 161 -3.17 5.48 3.80
C GLN A 161 -4.25 6.29 4.52
N GLU A 162 -5.45 5.76 4.61
CA GLU A 162 -6.56 6.35 5.36
C GLU A 162 -7.33 5.27 6.10
N MET A 163 -7.34 5.34 7.44
CA MET A 163 -8.14 4.42 8.24
C MET A 163 -9.63 4.71 8.07
N LEU A 164 -10.44 3.68 7.86
CA LEU A 164 -11.88 3.80 7.84
C LEU A 164 -12.42 3.98 9.25
N LYS A 165 -13.42 4.84 9.40
CA LYS A 165 -14.00 5.21 10.69
C LYS A 165 -15.28 4.44 10.99
N PRO A 166 -15.48 4.02 12.25
CA PRO A 166 -16.76 3.47 12.66
C PRO A 166 -17.83 4.56 12.73
N LYS A 167 -19.07 4.23 12.33
CA LYS A 167 -20.27 5.08 12.51
C LYS A 167 -20.06 6.54 12.06
N ASP A 168 -19.75 6.73 10.81
CA ASP A 168 -19.42 8.05 10.26
C ASP A 168 -20.64 9.01 10.15
N GLY A 169 -21.44 9.12 11.21
CA GLY A 169 -22.61 10.00 11.29
C GLY A 169 -23.89 9.43 10.67
N SER A 170 -23.85 8.31 9.93
CA SER A 170 -25.01 7.68 9.28
C SER A 170 -25.52 6.42 9.99
N GLY A 171 -24.92 6.05 11.11
CA GLY A 171 -25.20 4.79 11.82
C GLY A 171 -24.56 3.56 11.19
N LYS A 172 -23.86 3.72 10.07
CA LYS A 172 -23.09 2.66 9.37
C LYS A 172 -21.60 2.98 9.45
N ASP A 173 -20.79 1.94 9.38
CA ASP A 173 -19.35 2.07 9.25
C ASP A 173 -18.98 2.66 7.88
N GLU A 174 -17.89 3.42 7.85
CA GLU A 174 -17.41 4.08 6.64
C GLU A 174 -17.01 3.08 5.57
N GLY A 175 -17.38 3.36 4.31
CA GLY A 175 -16.98 2.58 3.15
C GLY A 175 -15.65 3.03 2.52
N GLU A 176 -15.04 2.17 1.74
CA GLU A 176 -13.76 2.43 1.03
C GLU A 176 -13.83 3.67 0.12
N LEU A 177 -14.97 3.93 -0.50
CA LEU A 177 -15.14 5.10 -1.37
C LEU A 177 -14.97 6.42 -0.63
N THR A 178 -15.53 6.55 0.58
CA THR A 178 -15.41 7.74 1.41
C THR A 178 -13.96 7.92 1.88
N GLY A 179 -13.35 6.84 2.41
CA GLY A 179 -11.94 6.84 2.78
C GLY A 179 -11.02 7.13 1.60
N GLY A 180 -11.32 6.59 0.42
CA GLY A 180 -10.56 6.81 -0.81
C GLY A 180 -10.58 8.27 -1.27
N LYS A 181 -11.74 8.92 -1.28
CA LYS A 181 -11.85 10.36 -1.60
C LYS A 181 -11.04 11.21 -0.63
N ARG A 182 -11.22 11.00 0.67
CA ARG A 182 -10.45 11.71 1.71
C ARG A 182 -8.94 11.51 1.57
N LEU A 183 -8.50 10.31 1.21
CA LEU A 183 -7.08 10.01 0.95
C LEU A 183 -6.55 10.81 -0.26
N ILE A 184 -7.27 10.84 -1.38
CA ILE A 184 -6.87 11.59 -2.59
C ILE A 184 -6.74 13.10 -2.26
N GLU A 185 -7.74 13.69 -1.62
CA GLU A 185 -7.73 15.10 -1.21
C GLU A 185 -6.56 15.42 -0.29
N ARG A 186 -6.29 14.54 0.70
CA ARG A 186 -5.16 14.71 1.63
C ARG A 186 -3.82 14.61 0.91
N LEU A 187 -3.64 13.64 0.03
CA LEU A 187 -2.42 13.48 -0.76
C LEU A 187 -2.18 14.69 -1.65
N ARG A 188 -3.23 15.20 -2.32
CA ARG A 188 -3.14 16.40 -3.16
C ARG A 188 -2.77 17.64 -2.35
N LYS A 189 -3.46 17.86 -1.23
CA LYS A 189 -3.19 18.99 -0.32
C LYS A 189 -1.76 18.95 0.22
N ARG A 190 -1.28 17.77 0.59
CA ARG A 190 0.02 17.60 1.26
C ARG A 190 1.20 17.60 0.29
N HIS A 191 1.07 16.90 -0.83
CA HIS A 191 2.18 16.65 -1.75
C HIS A 191 2.05 17.41 -3.08
N GLY A 192 0.95 18.12 -3.32
CA GLY A 192 0.66 18.69 -4.62
C GLY A 192 0.46 17.59 -5.67
N HIS A 193 1.15 17.68 -6.80
CA HIS A 193 1.11 16.63 -7.81
C HIS A 193 1.89 15.40 -7.35
N PHE A 194 1.19 14.31 -7.01
CA PHE A 194 1.78 13.08 -6.48
C PHE A 194 1.68 11.88 -7.43
N ALA A 195 0.75 11.94 -8.36
CA ALA A 195 0.54 10.99 -9.44
C ALA A 195 -0.13 11.71 -10.62
N ASP A 196 -0.09 11.09 -11.80
CA ASP A 196 -0.84 11.54 -12.98
C ASP A 196 -2.15 10.77 -13.08
N VAL A 197 -2.13 9.47 -12.79
CA VAL A 197 -3.25 8.55 -12.99
C VAL A 197 -3.48 7.68 -11.76
N ILE A 198 -4.74 7.53 -11.38
CA ILE A 198 -5.18 6.55 -10.37
C ILE A 198 -5.83 5.37 -11.06
N VAL A 199 -5.29 4.17 -10.81
CA VAL A 199 -5.92 2.91 -11.24
C VAL A 199 -6.69 2.29 -10.09
N ALA A 200 -7.93 1.85 -10.35
CA ALA A 200 -8.82 1.32 -9.31
C ALA A 200 -9.69 0.17 -9.83
N ASP A 201 -10.28 -0.57 -8.90
CA ASP A 201 -11.24 -1.61 -9.24
C ASP A 201 -12.64 -1.04 -9.53
N ALA A 202 -13.60 -1.91 -9.86
CA ALA A 202 -14.96 -1.52 -10.23
C ALA A 202 -15.77 -0.89 -9.08
N LEU A 203 -15.36 -1.05 -7.83
CA LEU A 203 -15.97 -0.39 -6.67
C LEU A 203 -15.87 1.14 -6.80
N TYR A 204 -14.76 1.62 -7.31
CA TYR A 204 -14.47 3.05 -7.46
C TYR A 204 -15.09 3.70 -8.71
N LEU A 205 -15.78 2.92 -9.55
CA LEU A 205 -16.45 3.46 -10.74
C LEU A 205 -17.79 4.13 -10.35
N ASN A 206 -17.72 5.35 -9.91
CA ASN A 206 -18.89 6.19 -9.58
C ASN A 206 -18.55 7.67 -9.75
N ALA A 207 -19.56 8.49 -10.00
CA ALA A 207 -19.39 9.92 -10.24
C ALA A 207 -18.67 10.67 -9.10
N PRO A 208 -19.00 10.48 -7.80
CA PRO A 208 -18.33 11.18 -6.72
C PRO A 208 -16.82 10.91 -6.66
N PHE A 209 -16.36 9.71 -6.96
CA PHE A 209 -14.93 9.40 -6.96
C PHE A 209 -14.22 9.98 -8.18
N ILE A 210 -14.83 9.85 -9.38
CA ILE A 210 -14.30 10.44 -10.62
C ILE A 210 -14.18 11.94 -10.49
N ASN A 211 -15.21 12.60 -9.94
CA ASN A 211 -15.18 14.05 -9.69
C ASN A 211 -14.03 14.42 -8.74
N THR A 212 -13.87 13.68 -7.64
CA THR A 212 -12.76 13.88 -6.70
C THR A 212 -11.40 13.77 -7.41
N LEU A 213 -11.20 12.79 -8.29
CA LEU A 213 -9.95 12.67 -9.06
C LEU A 213 -9.71 13.91 -9.92
N LYS A 214 -10.68 14.29 -10.74
CA LYS A 214 -10.56 15.42 -11.67
C LYS A 214 -10.37 16.76 -10.96
N GLU A 215 -11.10 17.02 -9.89
CA GLU A 215 -10.95 18.22 -9.04
C GLU A 215 -9.57 18.31 -8.40
N ASN A 216 -8.91 17.18 -8.18
CA ASN A 216 -7.55 17.11 -7.68
C ASN A 216 -6.48 17.00 -8.79
N GLY A 217 -6.86 17.19 -10.06
CA GLY A 217 -5.94 17.18 -11.21
C GLY A 217 -5.33 15.80 -11.48
N LEU A 218 -6.13 14.75 -11.29
CA LEU A 218 -5.77 13.35 -11.52
C LEU A 218 -6.68 12.75 -12.59
N GLU A 219 -6.13 11.84 -13.36
CA GLU A 219 -6.91 11.02 -14.28
C GLU A 219 -7.25 9.66 -13.62
N GLY A 220 -8.37 9.06 -14.04
CA GLY A 220 -8.81 7.75 -13.57
C GLY A 220 -8.73 6.69 -14.67
N VAL A 221 -8.24 5.50 -14.32
CA VAL A 221 -8.38 4.28 -15.14
C VAL A 221 -9.02 3.23 -14.23
N ILE A 222 -10.31 3.00 -14.42
CA ILE A 222 -11.13 2.24 -13.46
C ILE A 222 -11.73 1.03 -14.18
N ARG A 223 -11.70 -0.13 -13.54
CA ARG A 223 -12.27 -1.33 -14.10
C ARG A 223 -13.79 -1.23 -14.24
N LEU A 224 -14.32 -1.62 -15.39
CA LEU A 224 -15.76 -1.80 -15.62
C LEU A 224 -16.07 -3.31 -15.61
N LYS A 225 -16.92 -3.76 -14.69
CA LYS A 225 -17.12 -5.19 -14.40
C LYS A 225 -18.60 -5.60 -14.33
N ASP A 226 -19.47 -4.67 -13.99
CA ASP A 226 -20.89 -4.96 -13.77
C ASP A 226 -21.70 -4.74 -15.08
N GLU A 227 -22.08 -5.82 -15.71
CA GLU A 227 -22.86 -5.85 -16.95
C GLU A 227 -24.27 -5.23 -16.81
N ARG A 228 -24.76 -5.09 -15.58
CA ARG A 228 -26.06 -4.44 -15.29
C ARG A 228 -25.98 -2.91 -15.33
N ARG A 229 -24.79 -2.33 -15.34
CA ARG A 229 -24.61 -0.88 -15.44
C ARG A 229 -25.01 -0.38 -16.83
N ILE A 230 -25.78 0.70 -16.88
CA ILE A 230 -26.19 1.36 -18.13
C ILE A 230 -24.97 1.66 -19.00
N LEU A 231 -23.91 2.22 -18.41
CA LEU A 231 -22.66 2.50 -19.12
C LEU A 231 -22.04 1.27 -19.81
N PHE A 232 -22.14 0.09 -19.18
CA PHE A 232 -21.63 -1.14 -19.80
C PHE A 232 -22.50 -1.54 -21.00
N GLN A 233 -23.83 -1.52 -20.82
CA GLN A 233 -24.82 -1.91 -21.86
C GLN A 233 -24.76 -0.97 -23.08
N ASP A 234 -24.63 0.33 -22.84
CA ASP A 234 -24.51 1.33 -23.90
C ASP A 234 -23.20 1.11 -24.69
N ALA A 235 -22.08 0.96 -24.00
CA ALA A 235 -20.81 0.72 -24.65
C ALA A 235 -20.79 -0.61 -25.42
N GLU A 236 -21.33 -1.69 -24.85
CA GLU A 236 -21.44 -2.98 -25.51
C GLU A 236 -22.34 -2.90 -26.77
N GLY A 237 -23.48 -2.23 -26.65
CA GLY A 237 -24.38 -2.01 -27.79
C GLY A 237 -23.72 -1.28 -28.95
N LEU A 238 -22.96 -0.22 -28.66
CA LEU A 238 -22.22 0.55 -29.66
C LEU A 238 -21.08 -0.28 -30.28
N PHE A 239 -20.30 -0.98 -29.50
CA PHE A 239 -19.22 -1.84 -30.02
C PHE A 239 -19.77 -2.99 -30.89
N ASN A 240 -20.93 -3.56 -30.57
CA ASN A 240 -21.55 -4.63 -31.33
C ASN A 240 -22.14 -4.12 -32.65
N ARG A 241 -22.47 -2.83 -32.74
CA ARG A 241 -22.88 -2.16 -34.03
C ARG A 241 -21.68 -1.79 -34.90
N GLY A 242 -20.45 -2.04 -34.42
CA GLY A 242 -19.24 -1.70 -35.13
C GLY A 242 -18.75 -0.27 -34.90
N GLU A 243 -19.33 0.44 -33.91
CA GLU A 243 -18.88 1.76 -33.55
C GLU A 243 -17.59 1.70 -32.70
N GLY A 244 -16.83 2.78 -32.73
CA GLY A 244 -15.54 2.87 -32.07
C GLY A 244 -14.39 2.34 -32.93
N LYS A 245 -13.18 2.65 -32.49
CA LYS A 245 -11.94 2.23 -33.20
C LYS A 245 -11.59 0.78 -32.79
N LYS A 246 -11.73 -0.15 -33.73
CA LYS A 246 -11.20 -1.51 -33.54
C LYS A 246 -9.72 -1.55 -33.91
N LYS A 247 -8.88 -2.02 -32.99
CA LYS A 247 -7.43 -2.19 -33.16
C LYS A 247 -6.99 -3.53 -32.59
N ALA A 248 -5.74 -3.90 -32.83
CA ALA A 248 -5.12 -5.08 -32.25
C ALA A 248 -3.66 -4.79 -31.95
N PHE A 249 -3.13 -5.44 -30.93
CA PHE A 249 -1.71 -5.41 -30.58
C PHE A 249 -1.28 -6.76 -29.98
N GLN A 250 0.03 -6.96 -29.90
CA GLN A 250 0.59 -8.12 -29.24
C GLN A 250 1.64 -7.68 -28.23
N LYS A 251 1.55 -8.22 -27.01
CA LYS A 251 2.54 -8.02 -25.96
C LYS A 251 2.96 -9.34 -25.33
N GLY A 252 4.20 -9.73 -25.58
CA GLY A 252 4.70 -11.07 -25.22
C GLY A 252 3.89 -12.17 -25.92
N LYS A 253 3.32 -13.09 -25.14
CA LYS A 253 2.48 -14.17 -25.63
C LYS A 253 1.00 -13.79 -25.81
N LYS A 254 0.59 -12.62 -25.33
CA LYS A 254 -0.80 -12.18 -25.39
C LYS A 254 -1.06 -11.38 -26.66
N LYS A 255 -2.13 -11.73 -27.37
CA LYS A 255 -2.73 -10.95 -28.44
C LYS A 255 -3.97 -10.28 -27.87
N ALA A 256 -4.21 -9.01 -28.18
CA ALA A 256 -5.38 -8.29 -27.73
C ALA A 256 -6.05 -7.59 -28.91
N GLU A 257 -7.35 -7.80 -29.06
CA GLU A 257 -8.24 -6.97 -29.85
C GLU A 257 -8.82 -5.89 -28.93
N VAL A 258 -8.98 -4.70 -29.48
CA VAL A 258 -9.37 -3.51 -28.68
C VAL A 258 -10.51 -2.78 -29.37
N TRP A 259 -11.54 -2.43 -28.62
CA TRP A 259 -12.58 -1.49 -29.01
C TRP A 259 -12.49 -0.28 -28.11
N ASP A 260 -12.55 0.90 -28.67
CA ASP A 260 -12.20 2.14 -28.00
C ASP A 260 -13.14 3.26 -28.47
N LEU A 261 -13.89 3.83 -27.55
CA LEU A 261 -14.86 4.89 -27.83
C LEU A 261 -14.92 5.89 -26.66
N SER A 262 -14.94 7.17 -27.00
CA SER A 262 -15.09 8.29 -26.05
C SER A 262 -16.50 8.86 -26.14
N GLY A 263 -16.84 9.77 -25.22
CA GLY A 263 -18.11 10.48 -25.22
C GLY A 263 -19.20 9.87 -24.36
N PHE A 264 -18.81 8.94 -23.47
CA PHE A 264 -19.76 8.39 -22.50
C PHE A 264 -19.95 9.33 -21.31
N GLU A 265 -21.15 9.31 -20.76
CA GLU A 265 -21.54 10.08 -19.58
C GLU A 265 -22.14 9.17 -18.51
N ILE A 266 -21.99 9.54 -17.26
CA ILE A 266 -22.69 8.93 -16.14
C ILE A 266 -23.38 10.03 -15.32
N PRO A 267 -24.52 9.76 -14.70
CA PRO A 267 -25.27 10.76 -13.91
C PRO A 267 -24.38 11.40 -12.84
N ASN A 268 -24.49 12.71 -12.69
CA ASN A 268 -23.73 13.54 -11.73
C ASN A 268 -22.20 13.57 -11.95
N CYS A 269 -21.71 13.24 -13.15
CA CYS A 269 -20.33 13.38 -13.55
C CYS A 269 -20.25 14.34 -14.76
N PRO A 270 -19.66 15.55 -14.60
CA PRO A 270 -19.58 16.51 -15.71
C PRO A 270 -18.48 16.19 -16.72
N TYR A 271 -17.72 15.14 -16.47
CA TYR A 271 -16.57 14.76 -17.30
C TYR A 271 -16.95 13.69 -18.31
N SER A 272 -16.53 13.87 -19.56
CA SER A 272 -16.65 12.85 -20.60
C SER A 272 -15.77 11.64 -20.26
N LEU A 273 -16.30 10.45 -20.48
CA LEU A 273 -15.63 9.19 -20.20
C LEU A 273 -15.32 8.45 -21.50
N ARG A 274 -14.20 7.78 -21.51
CA ARG A 274 -13.76 6.86 -22.54
C ARG A 274 -13.86 5.43 -22.04
N VAL A 275 -14.51 4.56 -22.82
CA VAL A 275 -14.64 3.14 -22.53
C VAL A 275 -13.76 2.35 -23.48
N VAL A 276 -12.95 1.46 -22.93
CA VAL A 276 -12.08 0.58 -23.71
C VAL A 276 -12.34 -0.87 -23.32
N ARG A 277 -12.61 -1.69 -24.33
CA ARG A 277 -12.82 -3.14 -24.21
C ARG A 277 -11.63 -3.87 -24.83
N TYR A 278 -11.09 -4.86 -24.14
CA TYR A 278 -10.04 -5.75 -24.63
C TYR A 278 -10.52 -7.18 -24.65
N HIS A 279 -10.26 -7.91 -25.75
CA HIS A 279 -10.34 -9.35 -25.83
C HIS A 279 -8.93 -9.89 -25.95
N GLU A 280 -8.42 -10.48 -24.90
CA GLU A 280 -7.07 -11.04 -24.84
C GLU A 280 -7.10 -12.53 -25.10
N THR A 281 -6.17 -13.01 -25.93
CA THR A 281 -5.98 -14.44 -26.20
C THR A 281 -4.50 -14.80 -26.03
N TRP A 282 -4.22 -15.95 -25.40
CA TRP A 282 -2.86 -16.48 -25.26
C TRP A 282 -2.88 -17.98 -25.08
N GLU A 283 -1.73 -18.62 -25.36
CA GLU A 283 -1.54 -20.02 -25.07
C GLU A 283 -0.80 -20.19 -23.74
N GLU A 284 -1.33 -21.05 -22.88
CA GLU A 284 -0.71 -21.42 -21.61
C GLU A 284 -0.80 -22.94 -21.40
N LYS A 285 0.36 -23.58 -21.25
CA LYS A 285 0.47 -25.04 -21.05
C LYS A 285 -0.29 -25.86 -22.11
N GLY A 286 -0.21 -25.45 -23.39
CA GLY A 286 -0.87 -26.13 -24.52
C GLY A 286 -2.38 -25.90 -24.58
N LYS A 287 -2.92 -24.97 -23.81
CA LYS A 287 -4.35 -24.61 -23.84
C LYS A 287 -4.52 -23.15 -24.24
N ASN A 288 -5.45 -22.91 -25.15
CA ASN A 288 -5.86 -21.56 -25.49
C ASN A 288 -6.66 -20.96 -24.31
N LYS A 289 -6.27 -19.80 -23.90
CA LYS A 289 -6.90 -18.98 -22.86
C LYS A 289 -7.40 -17.70 -23.47
N GLU A 290 -8.52 -17.19 -22.95
CA GLU A 290 -9.04 -15.88 -23.32
C GLU A 290 -9.49 -15.11 -22.07
N ARG A 291 -9.53 -13.80 -22.17
CA ARG A 291 -10.04 -12.91 -21.14
C ARG A 291 -10.62 -11.64 -21.75
N TRP A 292 -11.80 -11.27 -21.28
CA TRP A 292 -12.37 -9.95 -21.54
C TRP A 292 -12.01 -8.99 -20.41
N MET A 293 -11.58 -7.81 -20.77
CA MET A 293 -11.27 -6.75 -19.82
C MET A 293 -11.87 -5.44 -20.34
N TRP A 294 -12.64 -4.78 -19.46
CA TRP A 294 -13.24 -3.49 -19.74
C TRP A 294 -12.71 -2.48 -18.74
N LEU A 295 -12.48 -1.26 -19.19
CA LEU A 295 -12.12 -0.13 -18.34
C LEU A 295 -12.84 1.14 -18.80
N VAL A 296 -12.96 2.06 -17.86
CA VAL A 296 -13.40 3.43 -18.06
C VAL A 296 -12.26 4.34 -17.67
N THR A 297 -12.03 5.37 -18.46
CA THR A 297 -10.97 6.34 -18.17
C THR A 297 -11.41 7.76 -18.49
N THR A 298 -10.86 8.72 -17.73
CA THR A 298 -10.92 10.15 -18.03
C THR A 298 -9.71 10.62 -18.84
N LEU A 299 -8.72 9.73 -19.06
CA LEU A 299 -7.49 10.03 -19.78
C LEU A 299 -7.70 9.89 -21.29
N GLU A 300 -7.89 11.02 -21.97
CA GLU A 300 -8.27 11.05 -23.40
C GLU A 300 -7.12 10.65 -24.32
N GLU A 301 -5.89 11.14 -24.05
CA GLU A 301 -4.78 11.04 -25.00
C GLU A 301 -3.94 9.76 -24.88
N ALA A 302 -4.12 8.96 -23.82
CA ALA A 302 -3.33 7.76 -23.65
C ALA A 302 -3.65 6.69 -24.71
N GLY A 303 -2.61 6.10 -25.28
CA GLY A 303 -2.75 4.95 -26.17
C GLY A 303 -3.38 3.75 -25.46
N TYR A 304 -4.17 2.97 -26.20
CA TYR A 304 -4.84 1.79 -25.65
C TYR A 304 -3.88 0.75 -25.07
N GLU A 305 -2.64 0.66 -25.56
CA GLU A 305 -1.61 -0.21 -24.99
C GLU A 305 -1.17 0.25 -23.59
N VAL A 306 -1.04 1.57 -23.42
CA VAL A 306 -0.68 2.17 -22.12
C VAL A 306 -1.81 1.97 -21.10
N LEU A 307 -3.07 2.16 -21.52
CA LEU A 307 -4.23 1.90 -20.67
C LEU A 307 -4.33 0.41 -20.27
N TRP A 308 -4.01 -0.49 -21.21
CA TRP A 308 -3.93 -1.91 -20.94
C TRP A 308 -2.85 -2.23 -19.89
N GLU A 309 -1.67 -1.64 -20.02
CA GLU A 309 -0.61 -1.78 -19.01
C GLU A 309 -1.04 -1.27 -17.65
N MET A 310 -1.63 -0.07 -17.59
CA MET A 310 -2.12 0.53 -16.35
C MET A 310 -3.11 -0.40 -15.63
N MET A 311 -4.08 -0.96 -16.36
CA MET A 311 -5.07 -1.84 -15.76
C MET A 311 -4.50 -3.19 -15.34
N ASN A 312 -3.53 -3.74 -16.06
CA ASN A 312 -2.84 -4.97 -15.63
C ASN A 312 -1.96 -4.72 -14.40
N HIS A 313 -1.27 -3.58 -14.33
CA HIS A 313 -0.47 -3.20 -13.17
C HIS A 313 -1.28 -2.74 -11.95
N ARG A 314 -2.61 -2.59 -12.06
CA ARG A 314 -3.47 -2.41 -10.88
C ARG A 314 -3.24 -3.50 -9.83
N TRP A 315 -2.99 -4.73 -10.27
CA TRP A 315 -2.70 -5.86 -9.37
C TRP A 315 -1.40 -5.70 -8.57
N ASP A 316 -0.52 -4.79 -8.93
CA ASP A 316 0.70 -4.53 -8.16
C ASP A 316 0.40 -4.08 -6.73
N ILE A 317 -0.71 -3.36 -6.49
CA ILE A 317 -1.10 -2.98 -5.13
C ILE A 317 -1.41 -4.22 -4.27
N GLU A 318 -2.02 -5.24 -4.87
CA GLU A 318 -2.30 -6.51 -4.19
C GLU A 318 -1.03 -7.36 -4.03
N GLU A 319 -0.29 -7.61 -5.12
CA GLU A 319 0.86 -8.52 -5.15
C GLU A 319 2.12 -7.91 -4.52
N ASN A 320 2.48 -6.70 -4.91
CA ASN A 320 3.70 -6.01 -4.45
C ASN A 320 3.46 -5.19 -3.18
N GLY A 321 2.21 -4.87 -2.84
CA GLY A 321 1.79 -4.15 -1.64
C GLY A 321 1.21 -5.09 -0.59
N PHE A 322 -0.09 -5.39 -0.68
CA PHE A 322 -0.84 -6.08 0.37
C PHE A 322 -0.37 -7.51 0.64
N HIS A 323 -0.02 -8.27 -0.39
CA HIS A 323 0.54 -9.60 -0.20
C HIS A 323 1.86 -9.53 0.57
N GLN A 324 2.75 -8.61 0.20
CA GLN A 324 4.01 -8.41 0.92
C GLN A 324 3.75 -8.02 2.38
N LEU A 325 2.88 -7.04 2.62
CA LEU A 325 2.55 -6.57 3.97
C LEU A 325 1.90 -7.66 4.83
N LYS A 326 0.98 -8.45 4.28
CA LYS A 326 0.29 -9.53 5.01
C LYS A 326 1.20 -10.72 5.27
N THR A 327 1.99 -11.14 4.27
CA THR A 327 2.78 -12.38 4.32
C THR A 327 4.12 -12.19 5.00
N TYR A 328 4.82 -11.10 4.71
CA TYR A 328 6.19 -10.91 5.21
C TYR A 328 6.28 -9.89 6.33
N TYR A 329 5.42 -8.87 6.35
CA TYR A 329 5.41 -7.86 7.41
C TYR A 329 4.37 -8.14 8.48
N HIS A 330 3.66 -9.26 8.38
CA HIS A 330 2.67 -9.72 9.35
C HIS A 330 1.61 -8.66 9.69
N ALA A 331 1.17 -7.87 8.69
CA ALA A 331 0.21 -6.78 8.90
C ALA A 331 -1.16 -7.25 9.44
N LYS A 332 -1.48 -8.55 9.33
CA LYS A 332 -2.66 -9.16 9.96
C LYS A 332 -2.46 -9.54 11.44
N HIS A 333 -1.23 -9.43 11.97
CA HIS A 333 -0.98 -9.68 13.38
C HIS A 333 -1.37 -8.46 14.22
N CYS A 334 -2.15 -8.68 15.27
CA CYS A 334 -2.50 -7.64 16.24
C CYS A 334 -1.37 -7.45 17.25
N TYR A 335 -0.37 -6.66 16.93
CA TYR A 335 0.75 -6.33 17.83
C TYR A 335 0.28 -5.58 19.09
N CYS A 336 -0.63 -4.61 18.91
CA CYS A 336 -1.26 -3.85 19.98
C CYS A 336 -2.55 -3.22 19.46
N HIS A 337 -3.71 -3.63 19.98
CA HIS A 337 -5.02 -3.16 19.51
C HIS A 337 -5.19 -1.65 19.69
N GLY A 338 -4.75 -1.10 20.84
CA GLY A 338 -4.84 0.35 21.11
C GLY A 338 -3.86 1.22 20.32
N ALA A 339 -2.96 0.64 19.52
CA ALA A 339 -1.97 1.36 18.71
C ALA A 339 -2.02 0.96 17.22
N THR A 340 -3.16 0.48 16.73
CA THR A 340 -3.30 -0.08 15.38
C THR A 340 -2.81 0.88 14.31
N GLU A 341 -3.26 2.13 14.30
CA GLU A 341 -2.86 3.10 13.28
C GLU A 341 -1.39 3.52 13.41
N VAL A 342 -0.87 3.66 14.63
CA VAL A 342 0.55 3.95 14.87
C VAL A 342 1.42 2.84 14.29
N ILE A 343 1.07 1.58 14.55
CA ILE A 343 1.81 0.41 14.05
C ILE A 343 1.67 0.30 12.53
N TRP A 344 0.48 0.56 11.99
CA TRP A 344 0.24 0.55 10.56
C TRP A 344 1.10 1.60 9.83
N ASN A 345 1.16 2.82 10.35
CA ASN A 345 2.02 3.87 9.81
C ASN A 345 3.52 3.49 9.90
N LEU A 346 3.97 2.88 10.99
CA LEU A 346 5.34 2.39 11.13
C LEU A 346 5.65 1.25 10.14
N LEU A 347 4.70 0.33 9.93
CA LEU A 347 4.82 -0.73 8.91
C LEU A 347 5.00 -0.14 7.52
N ILE A 348 4.19 0.85 7.15
CA ILE A 348 4.27 1.54 5.86
C ILE A 348 5.63 2.25 5.69
N ILE A 349 6.11 2.96 6.72
CA ILE A 349 7.43 3.59 6.68
C ILE A 349 8.52 2.52 6.48
N GLY A 350 8.44 1.42 7.22
CA GLY A 350 9.37 0.29 7.11
C GLY A 350 9.37 -0.34 5.72
N PHE A 351 8.19 -0.59 5.17
CA PHE A 351 7.98 -1.09 3.81
C PHE A 351 8.61 -0.15 2.77
N ASN A 352 8.26 1.12 2.79
CA ASN A 352 8.79 2.12 1.85
C ASN A 352 10.32 2.24 1.93
N MET A 353 10.89 2.25 3.14
CA MET A 353 12.33 2.32 3.31
C MET A 353 13.04 1.09 2.74
N ARG A 354 12.47 -0.09 2.92
CA ARG A 354 13.00 -1.32 2.34
C ARG A 354 12.89 -1.33 0.81
N GLU A 355 11.74 -0.95 0.26
CA GLU A 355 11.53 -0.89 -1.19
C GLU A 355 12.53 0.07 -1.87
N ILE A 356 12.74 1.25 -1.32
CA ILE A 356 13.74 2.20 -1.83
C ILE A 356 15.17 1.66 -1.70
N TYR A 357 15.48 0.98 -0.59
CA TYR A 357 16.79 0.37 -0.42
C TYR A 357 17.04 -0.72 -1.46
N LEU A 358 16.08 -1.61 -1.66
CA LEU A 358 16.15 -2.67 -2.67
C LEU A 358 16.27 -2.08 -4.09
N TYR A 359 15.43 -1.11 -4.43
CA TYR A 359 15.48 -0.43 -5.73
C TYR A 359 16.87 0.11 -6.04
N ARG A 360 17.50 0.79 -5.07
CA ARG A 360 18.85 1.38 -5.26
C ARG A 360 19.97 0.34 -5.31
N ARG A 361 19.77 -0.85 -4.80
CA ARG A 361 20.80 -1.89 -4.64
C ARG A 361 20.51 -3.17 -5.43
N ILE A 362 19.40 -3.23 -6.15
CA ILE A 362 18.92 -4.47 -6.79
C ILE A 362 19.98 -5.08 -7.73
N HIS A 363 20.67 -4.26 -8.52
CA HIS A 363 21.70 -4.75 -9.41
C HIS A 363 22.88 -5.42 -8.68
N SER A 364 23.27 -4.86 -7.52
CA SER A 364 24.33 -5.45 -6.69
C SER A 364 23.91 -6.77 -6.07
N PHE A 365 22.62 -6.92 -5.71
CA PHE A 365 22.08 -8.15 -5.14
C PHE A 365 21.93 -9.23 -6.22
N ILE A 366 21.41 -8.89 -7.40
CA ILE A 366 21.26 -9.81 -8.53
C ILE A 366 22.63 -10.37 -8.94
N LYS A 367 23.67 -9.53 -9.08
CA LYS A 367 25.03 -9.96 -9.40
C LYS A 367 25.62 -10.97 -8.40
N ARG A 368 25.15 -10.95 -7.14
CA ARG A 368 25.59 -11.85 -6.08
C ARG A 368 24.65 -13.03 -5.85
N GLY A 369 23.60 -13.20 -6.68
CA GLY A 369 22.59 -14.24 -6.50
C GLY A 369 21.71 -14.08 -5.27
N ILE A 370 21.65 -12.87 -4.65
CA ILE A 370 20.89 -12.62 -3.45
C ILE A 370 19.46 -12.24 -3.83
N SER A 371 18.49 -13.03 -3.40
CA SER A 371 17.07 -12.75 -3.62
C SER A 371 16.56 -11.62 -2.70
N ARG A 372 15.47 -10.95 -3.10
CA ARG A 372 14.79 -9.96 -2.25
C ARG A 372 14.41 -10.52 -0.87
N LYS A 373 13.99 -11.78 -0.81
CA LYS A 373 13.64 -12.49 0.44
C LYS A 373 14.86 -12.69 1.33
N SER A 374 15.99 -13.10 0.76
CA SER A 374 17.24 -13.34 1.49
C SER A 374 17.82 -12.06 2.13
N VAL A 375 17.55 -10.88 1.58
CA VAL A 375 18.05 -9.61 2.12
C VAL A 375 17.59 -9.39 3.56
N SER A 376 16.31 -9.61 3.88
CA SER A 376 15.80 -9.45 5.25
C SER A 376 16.47 -10.42 6.21
N ARG A 377 16.65 -11.69 5.80
CA ARG A 377 17.34 -12.71 6.61
C ARG A 377 18.78 -12.32 6.91
N ILE A 378 19.53 -11.88 5.90
CA ILE A 378 20.92 -11.42 6.08
C ILE A 378 21.00 -10.27 7.11
N PHE A 379 20.06 -9.30 7.02
CA PHE A 379 20.03 -8.22 8.00
C PHE A 379 19.66 -8.70 9.41
N CYS A 380 18.72 -9.64 9.53
CA CYS A 380 18.36 -10.23 10.83
C CYS A 380 19.57 -10.97 11.44
N ASP A 381 20.26 -11.76 10.63
CA ASP A 381 21.46 -12.49 11.06
C ASP A 381 22.57 -11.54 11.53
N ASP A 382 22.77 -10.41 10.84
CA ASP A 382 23.74 -9.36 11.22
C ASP A 382 23.38 -8.65 12.53
N LEU A 383 22.11 -8.68 12.94
CA LEU A 383 21.64 -8.06 14.17
C LEU A 383 21.69 -8.99 15.39
N GLN A 384 21.94 -10.29 15.18
CA GLN A 384 22.14 -11.25 16.28
C GLN A 384 23.57 -11.19 16.84
N THR A 385 23.72 -11.53 18.10
CA THR A 385 25.05 -11.67 18.71
C THR A 385 25.73 -12.96 18.27
N GLU A 386 27.08 -12.97 18.20
CA GLU A 386 27.82 -14.20 17.91
C GLU A 386 27.54 -15.32 18.93
N LYS A 387 27.26 -14.96 20.19
CA LYS A 387 26.89 -15.92 21.22
C LYS A 387 25.61 -16.70 20.87
N VAL A 388 24.60 -16.04 20.31
CA VAL A 388 23.38 -16.70 19.86
C VAL A 388 23.65 -17.55 18.61
N LYS A 389 24.48 -17.05 17.69
CA LYS A 389 24.89 -17.79 16.50
C LYS A 389 25.57 -19.11 16.88
N ASN A 390 26.48 -19.08 17.85
CA ASN A 390 27.17 -20.28 18.30
C ASN A 390 26.21 -21.32 18.93
N ILE A 391 25.28 -20.88 19.77
CA ILE A 391 24.25 -21.80 20.34
C ILE A 391 23.44 -22.47 19.23
N LEU A 392 23.00 -21.72 18.22
CA LEU A 392 22.22 -22.28 17.11
C LEU A 392 23.02 -23.24 16.21
N TYR A 393 24.36 -23.07 16.14
CA TYR A 393 25.23 -23.97 15.36
C TYR A 393 25.64 -25.22 16.16
N GLU A 394 25.71 -25.15 17.50
CA GLU A 394 26.02 -26.30 18.37
C GLU A 394 24.85 -27.28 18.47
N GLU A 395 23.59 -26.82 18.30
CA GLU A 395 22.40 -27.69 18.32
C GLU A 395 22.11 -28.35 16.96
N SER A 396 22.80 -28.00 15.90
CA SER A 396 22.60 -28.51 14.53
C SER A 396 23.70 -29.46 14.05
N GLY A 397 24.59 -29.91 14.94
CA GLY A 397 25.69 -30.84 14.70
C GLY A 397 25.36 -32.31 15.04
#